data_6483764fd25480ae9901fbaa0e87fb1a
#
_entry.id   6483764fd25480ae9901fbaa0e87fb1a
#
_cell.length_a   1.000
_cell.length_b   1.000
_cell.length_c   1.000
_cell.angle_alpha   90.00
_cell.angle_beta   90.00
_cell.angle_gamma   90.00
#
_symmetry.space_group_name_H-M   'P 1'
#
loop_
_entity.id
_entity.type
_entity.pdbx_description
1 polymer ?
#
loop_
_entity_poly.entity_id
_entity_poly.type
_entity_poly.pdbx_seq_one_letter_code
_entity_poly.pdbx_strand_id
1 'polypeptide(L)'
;MEVLTTEQKIINAANKIFSLKGFAATKTREIAEEAGINLALLNYYFGSKENLFKIVVKEKFKMLIEVMAPILSDTTIPLRDKVESITNNYTQLLLENEELPIFVLNEWSVNKEMFAEITLNARKIAQPVIENQLKESGLELSVADFITNILGLIMFPFVAKQLIISSGLIKEEEFITFVTERKDKIIAWILK
;
A
#
# COMPACT_ATOMS: atom_id res chain seq x y z
N MET A 1 10.00 2.49 -24.58
CA MET A 1 10.61 2.42 -23.24
C MET A 1 10.93 3.84 -22.81
N GLU A 2 10.28 4.34 -21.81
CA GLU A 2 10.56 5.66 -21.24
C GLU A 2 11.90 5.61 -20.50
N VAL A 3 12.79 6.53 -20.83
CA VAL A 3 14.12 6.58 -20.20
C VAL A 3 13.94 7.20 -18.82
N LEU A 4 14.14 6.41 -17.76
CA LEU A 4 14.08 6.90 -16.39
C LEU A 4 15.07 8.05 -16.16
N THR A 5 14.62 9.12 -15.53
CA THR A 5 15.50 10.21 -15.08
C THR A 5 16.48 9.70 -14.01
N THR A 6 17.57 10.43 -13.81
CA THR A 6 18.54 10.10 -12.75
C THR A 6 17.88 10.08 -11.37
N GLU A 7 16.98 11.01 -11.10
CA GLU A 7 16.22 11.08 -9.86
C GLU A 7 15.38 9.81 -9.63
N GLN A 8 14.63 9.37 -10.64
CA GLN A 8 13.84 8.13 -10.57
C GLN A 8 14.70 6.88 -10.39
N LYS A 9 15.87 6.81 -11.04
CA LYS A 9 16.82 5.71 -10.82
C LYS A 9 17.26 5.62 -9.36
N ILE A 10 17.55 6.78 -8.74
CA ILE A 10 17.95 6.83 -7.33
C ILE A 10 16.79 6.42 -6.42
N ILE A 11 15.58 6.93 -6.67
CA ILE A 11 14.40 6.57 -5.87
C ILE A 11 14.09 5.07 -5.99
N ASN A 12 14.14 4.49 -7.18
CA ASN A 12 13.92 3.07 -7.39
C ASN A 12 14.97 2.20 -6.67
N ALA A 13 16.25 2.58 -6.76
CA ALA A 13 17.32 1.92 -6.04
C ALA A 13 17.14 2.03 -4.52
N ALA A 14 16.80 3.22 -4.03
CA ALA A 14 16.52 3.47 -2.62
C ALA A 14 15.33 2.64 -2.12
N ASN A 15 14.24 2.60 -2.89
CA ASN A 15 13.08 1.78 -2.60
C ASN A 15 13.46 0.30 -2.40
N LYS A 16 14.21 -0.27 -3.35
CA LYS A 16 14.69 -1.65 -3.28
C LYS A 16 15.55 -1.91 -2.03
N ILE A 17 16.56 -1.05 -1.78
CA ILE A 17 17.49 -1.26 -0.67
C ILE A 17 16.82 -1.03 0.69
N PHE A 18 15.99 0.00 0.84
CA PHE A 18 15.24 0.25 2.08
C PHE A 18 14.23 -0.85 2.40
N SER A 19 13.54 -1.39 1.39
CA SER A 19 12.62 -2.51 1.57
C SER A 19 13.33 -3.78 2.06
N LEU A 20 14.54 -4.06 1.55
CA LEU A 20 15.32 -5.24 1.92
C LEU A 20 15.98 -5.14 3.29
N LYS A 21 16.54 -3.98 3.64
CA LYS A 21 17.43 -3.82 4.82
C LYS A 21 16.85 -2.92 5.91
N GLY A 22 15.78 -2.18 5.62
CA GLY A 22 15.28 -1.11 6.47
C GLY A 22 16.17 0.14 6.46
N PHE A 23 15.68 1.22 7.06
CA PHE A 23 16.40 2.50 7.11
C PHE A 23 17.75 2.40 7.83
N ALA A 24 17.78 1.79 9.03
CA ALA A 24 18.97 1.79 9.89
C ALA A 24 20.18 1.10 9.25
N ALA A 25 19.97 -0.06 8.61
CA ALA A 25 21.04 -0.87 8.03
C ALA A 25 21.48 -0.40 6.64
N THR A 26 20.70 0.44 5.96
CA THR A 26 21.01 0.94 4.61
C THR A 26 22.10 2.00 4.63
N LYS A 27 23.09 1.87 3.74
CA LYS A 27 24.13 2.89 3.48
C LYS A 27 23.85 3.60 2.16
N THR A 28 24.00 4.92 2.11
CA THR A 28 23.80 5.71 0.86
C THR A 28 24.70 5.29 -0.30
N ARG A 29 25.88 4.74 0.01
CA ARG A 29 26.79 4.19 -1.02
C ARG A 29 26.16 2.98 -1.74
N GLU A 30 25.47 2.10 -1.03
CA GLU A 30 24.78 0.94 -1.61
C GLU A 30 23.65 1.39 -2.57
N ILE A 31 22.92 2.46 -2.19
CA ILE A 31 21.89 3.04 -3.05
C ILE A 31 22.53 3.65 -4.32
N ALA A 32 23.65 4.36 -4.19
CA ALA A 32 24.34 4.94 -5.33
C ALA A 32 24.86 3.86 -6.29
N GLU A 33 25.44 2.78 -5.76
CA GLU A 33 25.90 1.62 -6.53
C GLU A 33 24.73 0.93 -7.26
N GLU A 34 23.61 0.68 -6.60
CA GLU A 34 22.41 0.09 -7.20
C GLU A 34 21.81 0.99 -8.29
N ALA A 35 21.83 2.31 -8.10
CA ALA A 35 21.36 3.28 -9.09
C ALA A 35 22.34 3.49 -10.28
N GLY A 36 23.56 2.93 -10.21
CA GLY A 36 24.59 3.12 -11.23
C GLY A 36 25.16 4.55 -11.28
N ILE A 37 25.22 5.24 -10.13
CA ILE A 37 25.73 6.63 -10.03
C ILE A 37 26.80 6.74 -8.94
N ASN A 38 27.49 7.88 -8.88
CA ASN A 38 28.39 8.17 -7.77
C ASN A 38 27.63 8.80 -6.57
N LEU A 39 28.23 8.67 -5.38
CA LEU A 39 27.66 9.16 -4.13
C LEU A 39 27.48 10.68 -4.12
N ALA A 40 28.35 11.45 -4.80
CA ALA A 40 28.25 12.90 -4.88
C ALA A 40 26.95 13.33 -5.60
N LEU A 41 26.60 12.62 -6.66
CA LEU A 41 25.38 12.87 -7.42
C LEU A 41 24.13 12.54 -6.59
N LEU A 42 24.13 11.43 -5.82
CA LEU A 42 23.05 11.11 -4.88
C LEU A 42 22.85 12.23 -3.86
N ASN A 43 23.95 12.69 -3.25
CA ASN A 43 23.90 13.78 -2.26
C ASN A 43 23.46 15.11 -2.89
N TYR A 44 23.81 15.37 -4.13
CA TYR A 44 23.34 16.56 -4.87
C TYR A 44 21.82 16.57 -5.03
N TYR A 45 21.21 15.43 -5.40
CA TYR A 45 19.76 15.34 -5.62
C TYR A 45 18.96 15.33 -4.30
N PHE A 46 19.43 14.63 -3.28
CA PHE A 46 18.61 14.32 -2.10
C PHE A 46 19.16 14.86 -0.79
N GLY A 47 20.40 15.33 -0.75
CA GLY A 47 21.05 15.93 0.42
C GLY A 47 21.37 14.92 1.51
N SER A 48 20.40 14.15 2.01
CA SER A 48 20.61 13.18 3.09
C SER A 48 19.85 11.86 2.86
N LYS A 49 20.29 10.82 3.58
CA LYS A 49 19.60 9.51 3.59
C LYS A 49 18.17 9.64 4.14
N GLU A 50 18.01 10.47 5.15
CA GLU A 50 16.71 10.73 5.80
C GLU A 50 15.71 11.35 4.83
N ASN A 51 16.15 12.33 4.02
CA ASN A 51 15.30 12.97 3.03
C ASN A 51 14.91 12.00 1.92
N LEU A 52 15.87 11.23 1.38
CA LEU A 52 15.59 10.20 0.39
C LEU A 52 14.62 9.14 0.93
N PHE A 53 14.80 8.72 2.19
CA PHE A 53 13.89 7.77 2.83
C PHE A 53 12.47 8.30 2.97
N LYS A 54 12.29 9.57 3.39
CA LYS A 54 10.97 10.22 3.45
C LYS A 54 10.26 10.23 2.10
N ILE A 55 11.01 10.45 1.01
CA ILE A 55 10.45 10.41 -0.35
C ILE A 55 9.95 8.99 -0.67
N VAL A 56 10.76 7.96 -0.40
CA VAL A 56 10.38 6.56 -0.61
C VAL A 56 9.15 6.18 0.22
N VAL A 57 9.11 6.56 1.49
CA VAL A 57 7.94 6.33 2.37
C VAL A 57 6.70 6.99 1.79
N LYS A 58 6.81 8.25 1.36
CA LYS A 58 5.71 9.00 0.75
C LYS A 58 5.18 8.33 -0.52
N GLU A 59 6.07 7.86 -1.39
CA GLU A 59 5.66 7.15 -2.61
C GLU A 59 4.94 5.84 -2.30
N LYS A 60 5.45 5.04 -1.36
CA LYS A 60 4.79 3.80 -0.94
C LYS A 60 3.39 4.04 -0.34
N PHE A 61 3.23 5.10 0.47
CA PHE A 61 1.91 5.49 0.97
C PHE A 61 0.98 5.93 -0.15
N LYS A 62 1.51 6.71 -1.10
CA LYS A 62 0.74 7.13 -2.28
C LYS A 62 0.23 5.96 -3.10
N MET A 63 1.07 4.95 -3.37
CA MET A 63 0.65 3.75 -4.11
C MET A 63 -0.62 3.12 -3.51
N LEU A 64 -0.70 2.99 -2.18
CA LEU A 64 -1.87 2.43 -1.51
C LEU A 64 -3.12 3.31 -1.66
N ILE A 65 -2.96 4.63 -1.56
CA ILE A 65 -4.08 5.56 -1.67
C ILE A 65 -4.58 5.67 -3.11
N GLU A 66 -3.68 5.70 -4.08
CA GLU A 66 -4.00 5.85 -5.50
C GLU A 66 -4.77 4.65 -6.08
N VAL A 67 -4.61 3.47 -5.50
CA VAL A 67 -5.43 2.29 -5.87
C VAL A 67 -6.87 2.43 -5.39
N MET A 68 -7.10 3.03 -4.22
CA MET A 68 -8.41 3.05 -3.57
C MET A 68 -9.19 4.34 -3.79
N ALA A 69 -8.52 5.49 -3.72
CA ALA A 69 -9.18 6.78 -3.69
C ALA A 69 -10.06 7.07 -4.92
N PRO A 70 -9.63 6.79 -6.16
CA PRO A 70 -10.48 6.99 -7.34
C PRO A 70 -11.75 6.14 -7.30
N ILE A 71 -11.64 4.89 -6.87
CA ILE A 71 -12.78 3.96 -6.80
C ILE A 71 -13.76 4.41 -5.72
N LEU A 72 -13.28 4.77 -4.54
CA LEU A 72 -14.14 5.22 -3.43
C LEU A 72 -14.86 6.52 -3.74
N SER A 73 -14.23 7.45 -4.45
CA SER A 73 -14.79 8.76 -4.78
C SER A 73 -15.72 8.77 -5.98
N ASP A 74 -15.75 7.73 -6.79
CA ASP A 74 -16.63 7.63 -7.95
C ASP A 74 -18.08 7.37 -7.53
N THR A 75 -19.00 8.29 -7.84
CA THR A 75 -20.42 8.19 -7.50
C THR A 75 -21.19 7.21 -8.40
N THR A 76 -20.62 6.82 -9.53
CA THR A 76 -21.28 5.95 -10.53
C THR A 76 -21.05 4.47 -10.25
N ILE A 77 -19.99 4.12 -9.50
CA ILE A 77 -19.66 2.72 -9.17
C ILE A 77 -20.49 2.28 -7.95
N PRO A 78 -21.31 1.22 -8.06
CA PRO A 78 -22.05 0.65 -6.94
C PRO A 78 -21.12 0.19 -5.80
N LEU A 79 -21.59 0.20 -4.55
CA LEU A 79 -20.79 -0.16 -3.38
C LEU A 79 -20.15 -1.56 -3.51
N ARG A 80 -20.91 -2.53 -4.03
CA ARG A 80 -20.42 -3.90 -4.26
C ARG A 80 -19.24 -3.93 -5.24
N ASP A 81 -19.37 -3.22 -6.35
CA ASP A 81 -18.35 -3.17 -7.41
C ASP A 81 -17.10 -2.42 -6.93
N LYS A 82 -17.28 -1.44 -6.02
CA LYS A 82 -16.16 -0.79 -5.33
C LYS A 82 -15.36 -1.79 -4.47
N VAL A 83 -16.06 -2.59 -3.64
CA VAL A 83 -15.41 -3.61 -2.81
C VAL A 83 -14.67 -4.62 -3.68
N GLU A 84 -15.29 -5.07 -4.76
CA GLU A 84 -14.66 -6.01 -5.72
C GLU A 84 -13.42 -5.41 -6.37
N SER A 85 -13.52 -4.20 -6.93
CA SER A 85 -12.42 -3.51 -7.61
C SER A 85 -11.26 -3.22 -6.65
N ILE A 86 -11.55 -2.73 -5.45
CA ILE A 86 -10.53 -2.47 -4.42
C ILE A 86 -9.84 -3.77 -4.04
N THR A 87 -10.61 -4.83 -3.77
CA THR A 87 -10.05 -6.12 -3.38
C THR A 87 -9.12 -6.69 -4.46
N ASN A 88 -9.54 -6.65 -5.73
CA ASN A 88 -8.73 -7.11 -6.85
C ASN A 88 -7.46 -6.29 -7.00
N ASN A 89 -7.57 -4.96 -7.05
CA ASN A 89 -6.44 -4.07 -7.31
C ASN A 89 -5.43 -4.09 -6.16
N TYR A 90 -5.91 -4.11 -4.90
CA TYR A 90 -5.01 -4.23 -3.73
C TYR A 90 -4.32 -5.59 -3.68
N THR A 91 -5.05 -6.68 -3.91
CA THR A 91 -4.44 -8.02 -3.94
C THR A 91 -3.33 -8.08 -4.99
N GLN A 92 -3.58 -7.54 -6.20
CA GLN A 92 -2.56 -7.47 -7.24
C GLN A 92 -1.36 -6.61 -6.82
N LEU A 93 -1.60 -5.40 -6.30
CA LEU A 93 -0.54 -4.52 -5.80
C LEU A 93 0.33 -5.21 -4.75
N LEU A 94 -0.28 -5.95 -3.81
CA LEU A 94 0.42 -6.62 -2.73
C LEU A 94 1.15 -7.89 -3.19
N LEU A 95 0.67 -8.58 -4.21
CA LEU A 95 1.40 -9.69 -4.84
C LEU A 95 2.65 -9.21 -5.58
N GLU A 96 2.61 -8.02 -6.17
CA GLU A 96 3.76 -7.40 -6.82
C GLU A 96 4.73 -6.74 -5.82
N ASN A 97 4.27 -6.44 -4.59
CA ASN A 97 5.02 -5.72 -3.56
C ASN A 97 4.76 -6.34 -2.18
N GLU A 98 5.15 -7.59 -1.98
CA GLU A 98 4.83 -8.36 -0.75
C GLU A 98 5.33 -7.71 0.55
N GLU A 99 6.41 -6.92 0.48
CA GLU A 99 6.96 -6.19 1.63
C GLU A 99 6.18 -4.92 1.99
N LEU A 100 5.33 -4.42 1.08
CA LEU A 100 4.64 -3.13 1.23
C LEU A 100 3.77 -3.04 2.49
N PRO A 101 2.96 -4.04 2.88
CA PRO A 101 2.15 -3.96 4.09
C PRO A 101 2.97 -3.79 5.36
N ILE A 102 4.04 -4.58 5.52
CA ILE A 102 4.91 -4.51 6.70
C ILE A 102 5.68 -3.19 6.71
N PHE A 103 6.19 -2.75 5.56
CA PHE A 103 6.87 -1.46 5.43
C PHE A 103 5.98 -0.31 5.87
N VAL A 104 4.74 -0.25 5.36
CA VAL A 104 3.78 0.82 5.69
C VAL A 104 3.40 0.80 7.17
N LEU A 105 3.15 -0.37 7.76
CA LEU A 105 2.83 -0.50 9.18
C LEU A 105 3.96 -0.01 10.08
N ASN A 106 5.21 -0.32 9.74
CA ASN A 106 6.38 0.13 10.49
C ASN A 106 6.54 1.66 10.44
N GLU A 107 6.30 2.25 9.26
CA GLU A 107 6.50 3.68 9.04
C GLU A 107 5.29 4.55 9.47
N TRP A 108 4.11 3.97 9.58
CA TRP A 108 2.88 4.70 9.90
C TRP A 108 2.96 5.42 11.25
N SER A 109 3.42 4.75 12.29
CA SER A 109 3.50 5.36 13.63
C SER A 109 4.51 6.51 13.71
N VAL A 110 5.57 6.44 12.90
CA VAL A 110 6.65 7.44 12.86
C VAL A 110 6.27 8.62 11.95
N ASN A 111 5.61 8.35 10.83
CA ASN A 111 5.29 9.33 9.78
C ASN A 111 3.79 9.67 9.73
N LYS A 112 3.08 9.63 10.87
CA LYS A 112 1.62 9.82 10.95
C LYS A 112 1.11 11.12 10.34
N GLU A 113 1.86 12.22 10.44
CA GLU A 113 1.48 13.52 9.88
C GLU A 113 1.53 13.50 8.34
N MET A 114 2.60 12.93 7.77
CA MET A 114 2.72 12.75 6.32
C MET A 114 1.59 11.85 5.78
N PHE A 115 1.26 10.77 6.49
CA PHE A 115 0.17 9.88 6.12
C PHE A 115 -1.19 10.60 6.17
N ALA A 116 -1.44 11.37 7.23
CA ALA A 116 -2.65 12.16 7.36
C ALA A 116 -2.79 13.20 6.22
N GLU A 117 -1.70 13.86 5.83
CA GLU A 117 -1.67 14.80 4.70
C GLU A 117 -2.02 14.12 3.37
N ILE A 118 -1.40 12.97 3.08
CA ILE A 118 -1.65 12.22 1.84
C ILE A 118 -3.11 11.76 1.74
N THR A 119 -3.70 11.32 2.85
CA THR A 119 -5.06 10.78 2.87
C THR A 119 -6.15 11.86 2.93
N LEU A 120 -5.83 13.08 3.37
CA LEU A 120 -6.82 14.11 3.69
C LEU A 120 -7.73 14.45 2.50
N ASN A 121 -7.17 14.68 1.32
CA ASN A 121 -7.93 15.06 0.14
C ASN A 121 -8.78 13.88 -0.37
N ALA A 122 -8.20 12.69 -0.44
CA ALA A 122 -8.90 11.48 -0.83
C ALA A 122 -10.11 11.22 0.11
N ARG A 123 -9.90 11.34 1.42
CA ARG A 123 -10.95 11.18 2.42
C ARG A 123 -12.07 12.20 2.27
N LYS A 124 -11.76 13.48 2.08
CA LYS A 124 -12.78 14.54 1.93
C LYS A 124 -13.73 14.28 0.77
N ILE A 125 -13.25 13.68 -0.32
CA ILE A 125 -14.07 13.41 -1.50
C ILE A 125 -14.80 12.07 -1.34
N ALA A 126 -14.11 11.02 -0.90
CA ALA A 126 -14.66 9.68 -0.83
C ALA A 126 -15.65 9.47 0.33
N GLN A 127 -15.42 10.12 1.48
CA GLN A 127 -16.24 9.90 2.67
C GLN A 127 -17.73 10.12 2.44
N PRO A 128 -18.20 11.27 1.90
CA PRO A 128 -19.63 11.49 1.68
C PRO A 128 -20.23 10.51 0.66
N VAL A 129 -19.47 10.07 -0.33
CA VAL A 129 -19.94 9.09 -1.32
C VAL A 129 -20.18 7.75 -0.65
N ILE A 130 -19.24 7.26 0.16
CA ILE A 130 -19.37 6.00 0.86
C ILE A 130 -20.45 6.04 1.93
N GLU A 131 -20.55 7.13 2.71
CA GLU A 131 -21.62 7.31 3.69
C GLU A 131 -23.01 7.18 3.06
N ASN A 132 -23.21 7.80 1.90
CA ASN A 132 -24.47 7.71 1.17
C ASN A 132 -24.76 6.29 0.68
N GLN A 133 -23.79 5.64 0.05
CA GLN A 133 -23.95 4.30 -0.47
C GLN A 133 -24.16 3.23 0.63
N LEU A 134 -23.53 3.40 1.81
CA LEU A 134 -23.78 2.54 2.96
C LEU A 134 -25.22 2.68 3.46
N LYS A 135 -25.74 3.91 3.57
CA LYS A 135 -27.13 4.16 3.94
C LYS A 135 -28.12 3.56 2.94
N GLU A 136 -27.88 3.79 1.65
CA GLU A 136 -28.73 3.24 0.56
C GLU A 136 -28.75 1.71 0.56
N SER A 137 -27.63 1.07 0.94
CA SER A 137 -27.50 -0.39 1.03
C SER A 137 -28.11 -0.98 2.30
N GLY A 138 -28.55 -0.17 3.26
CA GLY A 138 -29.09 -0.62 4.55
C GLY A 138 -28.04 -1.23 5.49
N LEU A 139 -26.73 -0.97 5.22
CA LEU A 139 -25.65 -1.48 6.05
C LEU A 139 -25.41 -0.54 7.23
N GLU A 140 -25.49 -1.09 8.45
CA GLU A 140 -25.19 -0.37 9.70
C GLU A 140 -23.68 -0.33 9.97
N LEU A 141 -22.91 0.24 9.03
CA LEU A 141 -21.45 0.41 9.12
C LEU A 141 -21.09 1.90 9.04
N SER A 142 -20.13 2.31 9.87
CA SER A 142 -19.47 3.58 9.65
C SER A 142 -18.49 3.48 8.47
N VAL A 143 -18.13 4.61 7.85
CA VAL A 143 -17.07 4.63 6.82
C VAL A 143 -15.75 4.09 7.38
N ALA A 144 -15.46 4.36 8.66
CA ALA A 144 -14.26 3.85 9.31
C ALA A 144 -14.28 2.31 9.41
N ASP A 145 -15.40 1.71 9.82
CA ASP A 145 -15.57 0.25 9.86
C ASP A 145 -15.44 -0.35 8.46
N PHE A 146 -16.11 0.25 7.47
CA PHE A 146 -16.06 -0.20 6.08
C PHE A 146 -14.64 -0.23 5.53
N ILE A 147 -13.89 0.86 5.65
CA ILE A 147 -12.51 0.94 5.18
C ILE A 147 -11.57 0.00 5.97
N THR A 148 -11.74 -0.05 7.31
CA THR A 148 -10.93 -0.91 8.17
C THR A 148 -11.14 -2.39 7.86
N ASN A 149 -12.40 -2.79 7.62
CA ASN A 149 -12.72 -4.17 7.24
C ASN A 149 -12.11 -4.55 5.90
N ILE A 150 -12.25 -3.69 4.87
CA ILE A 150 -11.64 -3.94 3.56
C ILE A 150 -10.13 -4.10 3.70
N LEU A 151 -9.45 -3.10 4.25
CA LEU A 151 -8.00 -3.12 4.37
C LEU A 151 -7.50 -4.25 5.25
N GLY A 152 -8.15 -4.50 6.39
CA GLY A 152 -7.79 -5.58 7.30
C GLY A 152 -7.90 -6.96 6.64
N LEU A 153 -9.00 -7.21 5.92
CA LEU A 153 -9.23 -8.49 5.25
C LEU A 153 -8.27 -8.73 4.07
N ILE A 154 -7.82 -7.67 3.39
CA ILE A 154 -6.89 -7.78 2.26
C ILE A 154 -5.44 -7.83 2.75
N MET A 155 -5.04 -6.89 3.63
CA MET A 155 -3.63 -6.73 4.01
C MET A 155 -3.15 -7.75 5.03
N PHE A 156 -4.01 -8.18 5.97
CA PHE A 156 -3.61 -9.06 7.05
C PHE A 156 -2.97 -10.38 6.60
N PRO A 157 -3.47 -11.09 5.57
CA PRO A 157 -2.81 -12.29 5.07
C PRO A 157 -1.35 -12.07 4.65
N PHE A 158 -1.01 -10.93 4.07
CA PHE A 158 0.37 -10.60 3.67
C PHE A 158 1.25 -10.29 4.89
N VAL A 159 0.71 -9.54 5.86
CA VAL A 159 1.41 -9.25 7.13
C VAL A 159 1.67 -10.54 7.91
N ALA A 160 0.68 -11.44 7.94
CA ALA A 160 0.74 -12.70 8.68
C ALA A 160 1.24 -13.89 7.83
N LYS A 161 1.77 -13.67 6.60
CA LYS A 161 2.17 -14.73 5.67
C LYS A 161 3.00 -15.81 6.35
N GLN A 162 4.10 -15.41 7.02
CA GLN A 162 5.00 -16.34 7.69
C GLN A 162 4.31 -17.10 8.85
N LEU A 163 3.44 -16.44 9.59
CA LEU A 163 2.67 -17.09 10.67
C LEU A 163 1.72 -18.14 10.09
N ILE A 164 0.98 -17.80 9.02
CA ILE A 164 -0.01 -18.69 8.40
C ILE A 164 0.67 -19.93 7.81
N ILE A 165 1.83 -19.76 7.15
CA ILE A 165 2.60 -20.85 6.57
C ILE A 165 3.25 -21.73 7.68
N SER A 166 3.95 -21.11 8.64
CA SER A 166 4.66 -21.83 9.68
C SER A 166 3.73 -22.57 10.66
N SER A 167 2.49 -22.11 10.81
CA SER A 167 1.46 -22.81 11.57
C SER A 167 0.82 -24.02 10.85
N GLY A 168 1.15 -24.21 9.57
CA GLY A 168 0.60 -25.31 8.76
C GLY A 168 -0.83 -25.09 8.29
N LEU A 169 -1.38 -23.87 8.42
CA LEU A 169 -2.74 -23.55 7.94
C LEU A 169 -2.84 -23.60 6.40
N ILE A 170 -1.77 -23.19 5.71
CA ILE A 170 -1.59 -23.34 4.26
C ILE A 170 -0.13 -23.64 3.97
N LYS A 171 0.17 -24.20 2.78
CA LYS A 171 1.54 -24.33 2.29
C LYS A 171 1.99 -23.04 1.58
N GLU A 172 3.30 -22.87 1.42
CA GLU A 172 3.87 -21.68 0.78
C GLU A 172 3.41 -21.54 -0.68
N GLU A 173 3.39 -22.66 -1.41
CA GLU A 173 2.91 -22.70 -2.81
C GLU A 173 1.41 -22.38 -2.97
N GLU A 174 0.63 -22.50 -1.90
CA GLU A 174 -0.82 -22.21 -1.89
C GLU A 174 -1.14 -20.74 -1.58
N PHE A 175 -0.16 -19.94 -1.13
CA PHE A 175 -0.40 -18.58 -0.65
C PHE A 175 -1.04 -17.67 -1.70
N ILE A 176 -0.55 -17.69 -2.94
CA ILE A 176 -1.10 -16.86 -4.03
C ILE A 176 -2.56 -17.22 -4.30
N THR A 177 -2.87 -18.51 -4.41
CA THR A 177 -4.24 -19.01 -4.60
C THR A 177 -5.11 -18.59 -3.41
N PHE A 178 -4.63 -18.78 -2.19
CA PHE A 178 -5.33 -18.41 -0.96
C PHE A 178 -5.75 -16.93 -0.95
N VAL A 179 -4.83 -15.99 -1.24
CA VAL A 179 -5.18 -14.55 -1.22
C VAL A 179 -6.06 -14.15 -2.40
N THR A 180 -5.89 -14.79 -3.56
CA THR A 180 -6.68 -14.49 -4.76
C THR A 180 -8.13 -14.97 -4.62
N GLU A 181 -8.35 -16.17 -4.06
CA GLU A 181 -9.70 -16.72 -3.84
C GLU A 181 -10.47 -16.02 -2.71
N ARG A 182 -9.81 -15.23 -1.88
CA ARG A 182 -10.48 -14.49 -0.80
C ARG A 182 -11.41 -13.39 -1.29
N LYS A 183 -11.26 -12.89 -2.52
CA LYS A 183 -12.04 -11.76 -3.04
C LYS A 183 -13.55 -11.94 -2.85
N ASP A 184 -14.10 -13.08 -3.29
CA ASP A 184 -15.55 -13.35 -3.19
C ASP A 184 -16.01 -13.49 -1.74
N LYS A 185 -15.16 -14.03 -0.88
CA LYS A 185 -15.39 -14.14 0.56
C LYS A 185 -15.39 -12.76 1.23
N ILE A 186 -14.44 -11.89 0.87
CA ILE A 186 -14.35 -10.51 1.40
C ILE A 186 -15.60 -9.72 1.06
N ILE A 187 -16.06 -9.79 -0.20
CA ILE A 187 -17.31 -9.14 -0.62
C ILE A 187 -18.49 -9.64 0.23
N ALA A 188 -18.59 -10.95 0.41
CA ALA A 188 -19.66 -11.55 1.22
C ALA A 188 -19.58 -11.20 2.71
N TRP A 189 -18.40 -11.00 3.27
CA TRP A 189 -18.23 -10.63 4.69
C TRP A 189 -18.48 -9.15 4.97
N ILE A 190 -18.25 -8.27 3.99
CA ILE A 190 -18.43 -6.83 4.16
C ILE A 190 -19.85 -6.40 3.85
N LEU A 191 -20.52 -7.04 2.90
CA LEU A 191 -21.81 -6.61 2.36
C LEU A 191 -22.98 -7.53 2.83
N LYS A 192 -22.79 -8.26 3.90
CA LYS A 192 -23.86 -8.99 4.60
C LYS A 192 -24.40 -8.08 5.72
#